data_9570aae9b08a2a3880aad4527cda573d
#
_entry.id   9570aae9b08a2a3880aad4527cda573d
#
_cell.length_a   1.000
_cell.length_b   1.000
_cell.length_c   1.000
_cell.angle_alpha   90.00
_cell.angle_beta   90.00
_cell.angle_gamma   90.00
#
_symmetry.space_group_name_H-M   'P 1'
#
loop_
_entity.id
_entity.type
_entity.pdbx_description
1 polymer ?
#
loop_
_entity_poly.entity_id
_entity_poly.type
_entity_poly.pdbx_seq_one_letter_code
_entity_poly.pdbx_strand_id
1 'polypeptide(L)'
;MTKLNNEGTKTVATKIQPFKKWSILLVIVLVATTAGAALAYNSDAKGHTFDNTFTKWVTSWPQMPPTKDVPANMVGVVGGDVGPGTYTGEVISVNTVGNITSIEAFYHFNGSKHAFTARLNVTQDESAGTATITGQVTEGWLKGASVTGEYTVLDPCTIETPGNVLGAVCFQGALHVHVPK
;
A
#
# COMPACT_ATOMS: atom_id res chain seq x y z
N MET A 1 -35.02 14.58 -54.03
CA MET A 1 -36.12 14.14 -53.13
C MET A 1 -35.72 12.85 -52.46
N THR A 2 -35.16 12.92 -51.26
CA THR A 2 -34.69 11.73 -50.54
C THR A 2 -35.41 11.70 -49.19
N LYS A 3 -36.18 10.64 -48.98
CA LYS A 3 -37.00 10.43 -47.77
C LYS A 3 -36.13 10.04 -46.61
N LEU A 4 -36.22 10.77 -45.50
CA LEU A 4 -35.69 10.41 -44.18
C LEU A 4 -36.64 9.38 -43.54
N ASN A 5 -36.12 8.19 -43.23
CA ASN A 5 -36.78 7.21 -42.40
C ASN A 5 -36.45 7.54 -40.92
N ASN A 6 -37.53 7.77 -40.18
CA ASN A 6 -37.49 8.01 -38.73
C ASN A 6 -37.68 6.66 -38.03
N GLU A 7 -36.59 6.03 -37.51
CA GLU A 7 -36.69 4.84 -36.70
C GLU A 7 -36.80 5.22 -35.21
N GLY A 8 -37.94 4.82 -34.66
CA GLY A 8 -38.36 5.12 -33.31
C GLY A 8 -37.52 4.40 -32.23
N THR A 9 -37.02 5.17 -31.33
CA THR A 9 -36.34 4.73 -30.11
C THR A 9 -37.33 4.01 -29.18
N LYS A 10 -37.22 2.71 -29.01
CA LYS A 10 -38.00 1.95 -28.03
C LYS A 10 -37.33 2.11 -26.65
N THR A 11 -37.97 2.86 -25.80
CA THR A 11 -37.62 2.97 -24.37
C THR A 11 -38.02 1.69 -23.64
N VAL A 12 -37.04 0.90 -23.19
CA VAL A 12 -37.27 -0.27 -22.35
C VAL A 12 -37.40 0.21 -20.88
N ALA A 13 -38.64 0.20 -20.42
CA ALA A 13 -38.92 0.47 -18.99
C ALA A 13 -38.56 -0.76 -18.16
N THR A 14 -37.49 -0.66 -17.41
CA THR A 14 -37.09 -1.69 -16.43
C THR A 14 -37.96 -1.58 -15.20
N LYS A 15 -38.83 -2.55 -15.00
CA LYS A 15 -39.76 -2.67 -13.90
C LYS A 15 -38.99 -3.10 -12.64
N ILE A 16 -38.75 -2.15 -11.73
CA ILE A 16 -38.15 -2.41 -10.42
C ILE A 16 -39.18 -3.12 -9.54
N GLN A 17 -38.94 -4.38 -9.20
CA GLN A 17 -39.74 -5.12 -8.24
C GLN A 17 -39.34 -4.73 -6.81
N PRO A 18 -40.30 -4.51 -5.89
CA PRO A 18 -39.99 -4.21 -4.50
C PRO A 18 -39.53 -5.48 -3.78
N PHE A 19 -38.32 -5.44 -3.25
CA PHE A 19 -37.79 -6.50 -2.37
C PHE A 19 -38.65 -6.61 -1.11
N LYS A 20 -39.25 -7.78 -0.93
CA LYS A 20 -39.98 -8.18 0.28
C LYS A 20 -39.04 -8.16 1.48
N LYS A 21 -39.40 -7.34 2.48
CA LYS A 21 -38.82 -7.37 3.83
C LYS A 21 -39.14 -8.71 4.48
N TRP A 22 -38.21 -9.67 4.44
CA TRP A 22 -38.32 -10.86 5.30
C TRP A 22 -36.94 -11.28 5.78
N SER A 23 -36.78 -11.23 7.10
CA SER A 23 -35.92 -12.06 7.94
C SER A 23 -34.41 -11.94 7.70
N ILE A 24 -33.85 -10.81 8.16
CA ILE A 24 -32.48 -10.78 8.65
C ILE A 24 -32.54 -10.96 10.16
N LEU A 25 -32.68 -12.18 10.59
CA LEU A 25 -32.45 -12.60 11.95
C LEU A 25 -31.73 -13.94 11.88
N LEU A 26 -30.58 -14.02 12.54
CA LEU A 26 -29.79 -15.24 12.78
C LEU A 26 -28.80 -15.67 11.67
N VAL A 27 -27.74 -14.90 11.42
CA VAL A 27 -26.37 -15.44 11.31
C VAL A 27 -25.41 -14.43 11.94
N ILE A 28 -25.57 -14.17 13.21
CA ILE A 28 -24.50 -13.65 14.08
C ILE A 28 -24.11 -14.81 14.96
N VAL A 29 -23.29 -15.72 14.47
CA VAL A 29 -22.40 -16.56 15.29
C VAL A 29 -21.36 -17.16 14.36
N LEU A 30 -20.10 -17.03 14.73
CA LEU A 30 -18.89 -17.65 14.18
C LEU A 30 -18.16 -16.90 13.05
N VAL A 31 -17.82 -15.63 13.28
CA VAL A 31 -16.51 -15.13 12.86
C VAL A 31 -15.84 -14.55 14.10
N ALA A 32 -15.70 -15.38 15.10
CA ALA A 32 -14.78 -15.12 16.19
C ALA A 32 -13.58 -16.06 16.00
N THR A 33 -12.38 -15.47 16.11
CA THR A 33 -11.12 -16.16 16.32
C THR A 33 -10.46 -16.85 15.11
N THR A 34 -10.18 -16.11 14.04
CA THR A 34 -8.79 -16.07 13.64
C THR A 34 -8.24 -14.70 14.03
N ALA A 35 -8.14 -14.47 15.30
CA ALA A 35 -7.16 -13.57 15.83
C ALA A 35 -5.85 -14.07 15.19
N GLY A 36 -5.38 -13.34 14.17
CA GLY A 36 -4.02 -13.48 13.71
C GLY A 36 -3.21 -13.54 14.99
N ALA A 37 -2.38 -14.57 15.14
CA ALA A 37 -1.33 -14.55 16.12
C ALA A 37 -0.52 -13.31 15.77
N ALA A 38 -0.88 -12.17 16.33
CA ALA A 38 0.05 -11.13 16.65
C ALA A 38 1.08 -11.89 17.47
N LEU A 39 2.20 -12.22 16.84
CA LEU A 39 3.36 -12.70 17.56
C LEU A 39 3.55 -11.64 18.63
N ALA A 40 3.13 -11.99 19.86
CA ALA A 40 3.45 -11.22 21.03
C ALA A 40 4.98 -11.22 21.04
N TYR A 41 5.57 -10.20 20.43
CA TYR A 41 6.98 -9.93 20.52
C TYR A 41 7.21 -9.65 22.00
N ASN A 42 7.82 -10.61 22.66
CA ASN A 42 8.19 -10.48 24.08
C ASN A 42 9.02 -9.21 24.21
N SER A 43 8.42 -8.15 24.76
CA SER A 43 9.02 -6.84 24.99
C SER A 43 10.19 -6.84 25.97
N ASP A 44 10.56 -8.00 26.51
CA ASP A 44 11.69 -8.16 27.43
C ASP A 44 13.06 -8.36 26.76
N ALA A 45 13.09 -8.62 25.45
CA ALA A 45 14.32 -8.54 24.69
C ALA A 45 14.54 -7.06 24.30
N LYS A 46 15.32 -6.30 25.07
CA LYS A 46 15.75 -4.94 24.71
C LYS A 46 16.62 -4.97 23.44
N GLY A 47 16.01 -5.26 22.31
CA GLY A 47 16.55 -5.04 20.98
C GLY A 47 16.58 -3.54 20.69
N HIS A 48 17.36 -3.11 19.71
CA HIS A 48 17.32 -1.75 19.22
C HIS A 48 16.28 -1.62 18.11
N THR A 49 15.46 -0.56 18.17
CA THR A 49 14.60 -0.15 17.08
C THR A 49 15.16 1.13 16.48
N PHE A 50 15.23 1.17 15.16
CA PHE A 50 15.64 2.35 14.40
C PHE A 50 14.45 2.86 13.63
N ASP A 51 14.15 4.16 13.83
CA ASP A 51 12.97 4.81 13.28
C ASP A 51 13.33 5.63 12.04
N ASN A 52 12.69 5.31 10.93
CA ASN A 52 12.92 5.97 9.65
C ASN A 52 11.60 6.50 9.11
N THR A 53 11.62 7.68 8.52
CA THR A 53 10.46 8.29 7.86
C THR A 53 10.65 8.29 6.35
N PHE A 54 9.56 8.27 5.61
CA PHE A 54 9.60 8.42 4.16
C PHE A 54 8.38 9.17 3.63
N THR A 55 8.59 9.83 2.50
CA THR A 55 7.52 10.28 1.61
C THR A 55 7.84 9.79 0.22
N LYS A 56 6.90 9.10 -0.43
CA LYS A 56 7.09 8.48 -1.73
C LYS A 56 5.91 8.74 -2.66
N TRP A 57 6.15 8.62 -3.96
CA TRP A 57 5.15 8.73 -5.03
C TRP A 57 5.52 7.84 -6.21
N VAL A 58 4.50 7.47 -7.00
CA VAL A 58 4.68 6.62 -8.17
C VAL A 58 5.22 7.44 -9.34
N THR A 59 6.24 6.93 -10.02
CA THR A 59 6.83 7.57 -11.22
C THR A 59 6.57 6.79 -12.50
N SER A 60 6.37 5.47 -12.40
CA SER A 60 5.99 4.66 -13.55
C SER A 60 5.17 3.45 -13.13
N TRP A 61 4.19 3.09 -13.98
CA TRP A 61 3.38 1.89 -13.82
C TRP A 61 3.20 1.23 -15.19
N PRO A 62 4.24 0.55 -15.68
CA PRO A 62 4.27 0.10 -17.07
C PRO A 62 3.26 -1.01 -17.40
N GLN A 63 2.80 -1.77 -16.40
CA GLN A 63 1.75 -2.78 -16.53
C GLN A 63 0.95 -2.95 -15.24
N MET A 64 -0.26 -3.54 -15.37
CA MET A 64 -1.15 -3.86 -14.24
C MET A 64 -1.60 -5.32 -14.34
N PRO A 65 -1.39 -6.20 -13.33
CA PRO A 65 -0.56 -5.95 -12.15
C PRO A 65 0.94 -5.87 -12.49
N PRO A 66 1.75 -5.19 -11.67
CA PRO A 66 3.21 -5.20 -11.81
C PRO A 66 3.76 -6.59 -11.50
N THR A 67 4.94 -6.89 -12.05
CA THR A 67 5.68 -8.13 -11.81
C THR A 67 7.12 -7.82 -11.46
N LYS A 68 7.86 -8.83 -11.00
CA LYS A 68 9.29 -8.68 -10.70
C LYS A 68 10.10 -8.24 -11.94
N ASP A 69 9.70 -8.70 -13.13
CA ASP A 69 10.40 -8.37 -14.38
C ASP A 69 9.97 -7.01 -14.95
N VAL A 70 8.76 -6.56 -14.60
CA VAL A 70 8.19 -5.27 -15.01
C VAL A 70 7.54 -4.61 -13.78
N PRO A 71 8.35 -4.07 -12.86
CA PRO A 71 7.85 -3.47 -11.63
C PRO A 71 7.22 -2.09 -11.88
N ALA A 72 6.34 -1.68 -10.97
CA ALA A 72 6.00 -0.27 -10.85
C ALA A 72 7.06 0.43 -10.00
N ASN A 73 7.46 1.62 -10.40
CA ASN A 73 8.54 2.33 -9.75
C ASN A 73 8.03 3.51 -8.93
N MET A 74 8.69 3.72 -7.80
CA MET A 74 8.45 4.82 -6.88
C MET A 74 9.75 5.53 -6.56
N VAL A 75 9.66 6.82 -6.28
CA VAL A 75 10.76 7.62 -5.74
C VAL A 75 10.26 8.42 -4.54
N GLY A 76 11.19 9.02 -3.79
CA GLY A 76 10.83 9.84 -2.66
C GLY A 76 12.01 10.32 -1.85
N VAL A 77 11.71 10.74 -0.64
CA VAL A 77 12.68 11.21 0.36
C VAL A 77 12.58 10.38 1.62
N VAL A 78 13.69 10.28 2.34
CA VAL A 78 13.78 9.58 3.63
C VAL A 78 14.41 10.46 4.68
N GLY A 79 14.15 10.11 5.94
CA GLY A 79 14.71 10.75 7.13
C GLY A 79 14.75 9.79 8.32
N GLY A 80 14.93 10.32 9.51
CA GLY A 80 15.07 9.54 10.74
C GLY A 80 16.50 9.03 10.94
N ASP A 81 16.65 7.80 11.45
CA ASP A 81 17.95 7.24 11.81
C ASP A 81 18.88 7.00 10.62
N VAL A 82 18.34 6.72 9.42
CA VAL A 82 19.15 6.65 8.19
C VAL A 82 19.74 8.02 7.80
N GLY A 83 19.22 9.11 8.36
CA GLY A 83 19.54 10.48 7.96
C GLY A 83 18.76 10.90 6.71
N PRO A 84 18.77 12.22 6.39
CA PRO A 84 18.12 12.73 5.19
C PRO A 84 18.72 12.10 3.94
N GLY A 85 17.85 11.78 2.96
CA GLY A 85 18.30 11.12 1.72
C GLY A 85 17.16 10.82 0.77
N THR A 86 17.39 9.86 -0.12
CA THR A 86 16.48 9.48 -1.18
C THR A 86 15.85 8.11 -0.93
N TYR A 87 14.66 7.95 -1.46
CA TYR A 87 13.92 6.71 -1.53
C TYR A 87 13.76 6.28 -2.98
N THR A 88 13.97 5.00 -3.25
CA THR A 88 13.44 4.36 -4.47
C THR A 88 12.70 3.10 -4.06
N GLY A 89 11.68 2.71 -4.84
CA GLY A 89 10.89 1.52 -4.56
C GLY A 89 10.42 0.85 -5.83
N GLU A 90 10.34 -0.48 -5.77
CA GLU A 90 9.85 -1.34 -6.82
C GLU A 90 8.68 -2.17 -6.29
N VAL A 91 7.48 -1.93 -6.82
CA VAL A 91 6.32 -2.79 -6.55
C VAL A 91 6.33 -3.94 -7.54
N ILE A 92 6.43 -5.15 -7.02
CA ILE A 92 6.59 -6.38 -7.81
C ILE A 92 5.36 -7.28 -7.82
N SER A 93 4.37 -7.00 -6.98
CA SER A 93 3.10 -7.71 -6.94
C SER A 93 2.02 -6.82 -6.32
N VAL A 94 0.82 -6.86 -6.88
CA VAL A 94 -0.37 -6.21 -6.33
C VAL A 94 -1.56 -7.15 -6.50
N ASN A 95 -2.32 -7.34 -5.44
CA ASN A 95 -3.56 -8.10 -5.44
C ASN A 95 -4.61 -7.37 -4.59
N THR A 96 -5.76 -7.03 -5.18
CA THR A 96 -6.84 -6.32 -4.51
C THR A 96 -8.05 -7.22 -4.34
N VAL A 97 -8.56 -7.32 -3.11
CA VAL A 97 -9.80 -8.03 -2.76
C VAL A 97 -10.68 -7.09 -1.94
N GLY A 98 -11.78 -6.66 -2.52
CA GLY A 98 -12.64 -5.63 -1.90
C GLY A 98 -11.87 -4.31 -1.75
N ASN A 99 -11.81 -3.78 -0.54
CA ASN A 99 -11.09 -2.54 -0.22
C ASN A 99 -9.66 -2.80 0.29
N ILE A 100 -9.19 -4.04 0.27
CA ILE A 100 -7.85 -4.38 0.76
C ILE A 100 -6.94 -4.69 -0.42
N THR A 101 -5.84 -3.98 -0.51
CA THR A 101 -4.78 -4.20 -1.48
C THR A 101 -3.54 -4.75 -0.78
N SER A 102 -3.11 -5.93 -1.19
CA SER A 102 -1.86 -6.57 -0.77
C SER A 102 -0.78 -6.26 -1.80
N ILE A 103 0.34 -5.73 -1.35
CA ILE A 103 1.45 -5.28 -2.18
C ILE A 103 2.73 -5.96 -1.70
N GLU A 104 3.53 -6.47 -2.64
CA GLU A 104 4.90 -6.87 -2.38
C GLU A 104 5.86 -5.89 -3.07
N ALA A 105 6.86 -5.40 -2.33
CA ALA A 105 7.76 -4.38 -2.83
C ALA A 105 9.16 -4.48 -2.26
N PHE A 106 10.13 -3.94 -2.99
CA PHE A 106 11.44 -3.57 -2.47
C PHE A 106 11.48 -2.07 -2.18
N TYR A 107 11.97 -1.71 -1.00
CA TYR A 107 12.22 -0.32 -0.61
C TYR A 107 13.71 -0.13 -0.39
N HIS A 108 14.28 0.85 -1.09
CA HIS A 108 15.68 1.22 -1.01
C HIS A 108 15.79 2.58 -0.32
N PHE A 109 16.30 2.58 0.89
CA PHE A 109 16.58 3.77 1.68
C PHE A 109 18.06 4.13 1.50
N ASN A 110 18.33 5.31 0.98
CA ASN A 110 19.67 5.83 0.78
C ASN A 110 19.82 7.14 1.53
N GLY A 111 19.96 7.03 2.85
CA GLY A 111 20.16 8.15 3.75
C GLY A 111 21.63 8.56 3.87
N SER A 112 21.85 9.76 4.39
CA SER A 112 23.21 10.31 4.54
C SER A 112 24.07 9.60 5.59
N LYS A 113 23.46 8.83 6.51
CA LYS A 113 24.16 8.04 7.52
C LYS A 113 24.21 6.57 7.17
N HIS A 114 23.11 6.02 6.70
CA HIS A 114 22.94 4.59 6.44
C HIS A 114 22.11 4.35 5.17
N ALA A 115 22.37 3.21 4.54
CA ALA A 115 21.58 2.74 3.41
C ALA A 115 21.21 1.28 3.60
N PHE A 116 19.98 0.91 3.22
CA PHE A 116 19.51 -0.47 3.23
C PHE A 116 18.42 -0.71 2.19
N THR A 117 18.25 -1.98 1.84
CA THR A 117 17.11 -2.47 1.04
C THR A 117 16.27 -3.39 1.92
N ALA A 118 14.97 -3.22 1.89
CA ALA A 118 14.02 -4.12 2.55
C ALA A 118 13.03 -4.71 1.55
N ARG A 119 12.73 -6.00 1.68
CA ARG A 119 11.60 -6.66 1.02
C ARG A 119 10.41 -6.61 1.95
N LEU A 120 9.31 -6.06 1.47
CA LEU A 120 8.17 -5.68 2.28
C LEU A 120 6.87 -6.24 1.72
N ASN A 121 5.99 -6.62 2.65
CA ASN A 121 4.59 -6.88 2.39
C ASN A 121 3.79 -5.70 2.97
N VAL A 122 2.97 -5.10 2.15
CA VAL A 122 2.13 -3.97 2.52
C VAL A 122 0.68 -4.40 2.39
N THR A 123 -0.13 -4.09 3.40
CA THR A 123 -1.59 -4.25 3.37
C THR A 123 -2.21 -2.86 3.46
N GLN A 124 -2.79 -2.39 2.36
CA GLN A 124 -3.43 -1.09 2.25
C GLN A 124 -4.94 -1.25 2.34
N ASP A 125 -5.58 -0.44 3.18
CA ASP A 125 -7.02 -0.22 3.19
C ASP A 125 -7.33 0.99 2.33
N GLU A 126 -7.90 0.75 1.14
CA GLU A 126 -8.23 1.79 0.16
C GLU A 126 -9.29 2.75 0.69
N SER A 127 -10.19 2.28 1.56
CA SER A 127 -11.27 3.09 2.12
C SER A 127 -10.79 4.02 3.24
N ALA A 128 -9.80 3.57 4.01
CA ALA A 128 -9.20 4.35 5.08
C ALA A 128 -8.02 5.21 4.59
N GLY A 129 -7.46 4.90 3.41
CA GLY A 129 -6.26 5.54 2.89
C GLY A 129 -5.02 5.29 3.76
N THR A 130 -4.95 4.13 4.42
CA THR A 130 -3.84 3.76 5.31
C THR A 130 -3.29 2.40 4.96
N ALA A 131 -2.05 2.12 5.35
CA ALA A 131 -1.45 0.82 5.17
C ALA A 131 -0.57 0.41 6.33
N THR A 132 -0.46 -0.89 6.55
CA THR A 132 0.52 -1.52 7.42
C THR A 132 1.61 -2.18 6.59
N ILE A 133 2.83 -2.20 7.12
CA ILE A 133 4.02 -2.72 6.45
C ILE A 133 4.67 -3.74 7.36
N THR A 134 5.09 -4.88 6.79
CA THR A 134 5.91 -5.88 7.46
C THR A 134 6.98 -6.40 6.49
N GLY A 135 8.10 -6.88 7.01
CA GLY A 135 9.13 -7.44 6.15
C GLY A 135 10.49 -7.63 6.81
N GLN A 136 11.53 -7.59 5.98
CA GLN A 136 12.89 -7.80 6.43
C GLN A 136 13.88 -6.98 5.59
N VAL A 137 14.94 -6.49 6.23
CA VAL A 137 16.09 -5.89 5.55
C VAL A 137 16.86 -7.00 4.84
N THR A 138 16.97 -6.90 3.51
CA THR A 138 17.63 -7.88 2.67
C THR A 138 19.08 -7.53 2.36
N GLU A 139 19.40 -6.22 2.33
CA GLU A 139 20.74 -5.73 1.98
C GLU A 139 21.09 -4.47 2.77
N GLY A 140 22.40 -4.24 2.91
CA GLY A 140 22.96 -3.02 3.53
C GLY A 140 22.91 -3.01 5.05
N TRP A 141 22.69 -1.83 5.60
CA TRP A 141 22.65 -1.61 7.04
C TRP A 141 21.54 -2.41 7.71
N LEU A 142 21.85 -3.11 8.79
CA LEU A 142 20.94 -3.97 9.56
C LEU A 142 20.37 -5.15 8.76
N LYS A 143 21.10 -5.69 7.78
CA LYS A 143 20.67 -6.87 7.01
C LYS A 143 20.23 -8.00 7.93
N GLY A 144 19.05 -8.57 7.65
CA GLY A 144 18.41 -9.62 8.45
C GLY A 144 17.47 -9.11 9.53
N ALA A 145 17.47 -7.82 9.82
CA ALA A 145 16.54 -7.24 10.80
C ALA A 145 15.10 -7.26 10.28
N SER A 146 14.14 -7.45 11.19
CA SER A 146 12.71 -7.35 10.86
C SER A 146 12.30 -5.90 10.69
N VAL A 147 11.28 -5.68 9.86
CA VAL A 147 10.73 -4.37 9.58
C VAL A 147 9.24 -4.37 9.85
N THR A 148 8.77 -3.34 10.55
CA THR A 148 7.35 -2.98 10.62
C THR A 148 7.18 -1.52 10.21
N GLY A 149 5.97 -1.10 9.90
CA GLY A 149 5.70 0.29 9.58
C GLY A 149 4.27 0.53 9.12
N GLU A 150 4.03 1.78 8.79
CA GLU A 150 2.74 2.24 8.27
C GLU A 150 2.92 3.42 7.33
N TYR A 151 1.88 3.69 6.54
CA TYR A 151 1.75 4.95 5.82
C TYR A 151 0.30 5.39 5.66
N THR A 152 0.14 6.67 5.36
CA THR A 152 -1.12 7.29 4.96
C THR A 152 -1.01 7.74 3.50
N VAL A 153 -2.07 7.57 2.74
CA VAL A 153 -2.23 8.09 1.38
C VAL A 153 -2.67 9.55 1.49
N LEU A 154 -1.96 10.44 0.81
CA LEU A 154 -2.32 11.86 0.70
C LEU A 154 -2.83 12.13 -0.72
N ASP A 155 -4.13 12.42 -0.85
CA ASP A 155 -4.81 12.75 -2.10
C ASP A 155 -5.69 13.99 -1.88
N PRO A 156 -5.36 15.16 -2.45
CA PRO A 156 -4.13 15.42 -3.22
C PRO A 156 -2.87 15.42 -2.35
N CYS A 157 -1.72 15.13 -2.98
CA CYS A 157 -0.43 15.24 -2.31
C CYS A 157 -0.15 16.70 -1.94
N THR A 158 0.03 16.98 -0.65
CA THR A 158 0.33 18.32 -0.12
C THR A 158 1.83 18.59 -0.01
N ILE A 159 2.66 17.64 -0.41
CA ILE A 159 4.12 17.70 -0.36
C ILE A 159 4.61 18.01 -1.77
N GLU A 160 5.62 18.87 -1.88
CA GLU A 160 6.25 19.18 -3.16
C GLU A 160 6.83 17.90 -3.77
N THR A 161 6.37 17.56 -4.98
CA THR A 161 6.74 16.34 -5.70
C THR A 161 7.54 16.70 -6.96
N PRO A 162 8.50 15.86 -7.40
CA PRO A 162 9.19 16.06 -8.68
C PRO A 162 8.22 16.00 -9.86
N GLY A 163 8.56 16.67 -10.95
CA GLY A 163 7.70 16.88 -12.11
C GLY A 163 7.26 15.63 -12.91
N ASN A 164 7.69 14.41 -12.55
CA ASN A 164 7.35 13.16 -13.25
C ASN A 164 6.44 12.24 -12.45
N VAL A 165 5.70 12.78 -11.50
CA VAL A 165 4.77 12.01 -10.66
C VAL A 165 3.55 11.61 -11.46
N LEU A 166 3.14 10.34 -11.34
CA LEU A 166 1.87 9.85 -11.88
C LEU A 166 0.74 10.17 -10.89
N GLY A 167 -0.15 11.08 -11.32
CA GLY A 167 -1.24 11.57 -10.46
C GLY A 167 -0.74 12.54 -9.39
N ALA A 168 -1.66 13.02 -8.57
CA ALA A 168 -1.37 13.96 -7.48
C ALA A 168 -1.39 13.28 -6.11
N VAL A 169 -1.05 11.99 -6.04
CA VAL A 169 -1.09 11.17 -4.82
C VAL A 169 0.32 10.88 -4.32
N CYS A 170 0.53 11.00 -3.03
CA CYS A 170 1.74 10.53 -2.37
C CYS A 170 1.42 9.72 -1.10
N PHE A 171 2.46 9.07 -0.58
CA PHE A 171 2.37 8.17 0.57
C PHE A 171 3.39 8.61 1.61
N GLN A 172 2.93 8.98 2.81
CA GLN A 172 3.78 9.42 3.89
C GLN A 172 3.72 8.43 5.05
N GLY A 173 4.87 7.99 5.55
CA GLY A 173 4.89 6.97 6.58
C GLY A 173 6.20 6.82 7.32
N ALA A 174 6.26 5.77 8.13
CA ALA A 174 7.41 5.39 8.90
C ALA A 174 7.75 3.90 8.73
N LEU A 175 9.03 3.57 8.88
CA LEU A 175 9.54 2.22 9.01
C LEU A 175 10.35 2.08 10.30
N HIS A 176 10.07 1.03 11.04
CA HIS A 176 10.74 0.62 12.27
C HIS A 176 11.56 -0.63 11.98
N VAL A 177 12.88 -0.54 12.08
CA VAL A 177 13.80 -1.66 11.87
C VAL A 177 14.21 -2.22 13.22
N HIS A 178 13.85 -3.48 13.47
CA HIS A 178 14.05 -4.14 14.76
C HIS A 178 15.22 -5.12 14.69
N VAL A 179 16.27 -4.85 15.45
CA VAL A 179 17.44 -5.70 15.59
C VAL A 179 17.27 -6.53 16.85
N PRO A 180 17.16 -7.86 16.75
CA PRO A 180 17.19 -8.75 17.91
C PRO A 180 18.53 -8.61 18.63
N LYS A 181 18.54 -8.92 19.93
CA LYS A 181 19.80 -9.10 20.69
C LYS A 181 20.51 -10.37 20.28
#